data_b327a1fe7d55a48c1bc0b80670bb4bed
#
_entry.id   b327a1fe7d55a48c1bc0b80670bb4bed
#
_cell.length_a   1.000
_cell.length_b   1.000
_cell.length_c   1.000
_cell.angle_alpha   90.00
_cell.angle_beta   90.00
_cell.angle_gamma   90.00
#
_symmetry.space_group_name_H-M   'P 1'
#
loop_
_entity.id
_entity.type
_entity.pdbx_description
1 polymer ?
#
loop_
_entity_poly.entity_id
_entity_poly.type
_entity_poly.pdbx_seq_one_letter_code
_entity_poly.pdbx_strand_id
1 'polypeptide(L)'
;VRRIGAENGESLRTSKSAVAHWVKGRQPTGQVGQYVAEALSRRVGRSVTTVEIGFAEPSESLASSHDPIEAATILGRADVERRNFLAMAAFSAAGVAMPLGYDPEPISRLMRTRTTATRVGVEEVEVVRQITAVFSSADERLGGGHGLTTVTAYLADTAAPMLSARFPNEGVRQQAFGAVAELAYLAGWKHHDLGQEGAAQRYYQLGYQLAVEADPYGHAGWMMRALAHQALSLKQPRNCLALIENALRRSVGRVDGQTEALLHITHARAFAATRDKPSAARALLAAEDALTRHDDPQPSFSLVSGPAAGTVASHTARTLTDLDDHAGTEQQHRAALIRWDSEKYKRVHALTYADLGDSLAAQARADEAVGTWSRALDLMEGMTSDRTRKAISSIRPQLAIYRSRGVPGASDLERRAREALT
;
A
#
# COMPACT_ATOMS: atom_id res chain seq x y z
N VAL A 1 7.06 -19.94 -7.59
CA VAL A 1 6.22 -20.57 -6.56
C VAL A 1 6.89 -20.48 -5.19
N ARG A 2 8.14 -21.03 -4.98
CA ARG A 2 8.84 -20.98 -3.68
C ARG A 2 9.02 -19.54 -3.15
N ARG A 3 9.38 -18.60 -4.03
CA ARG A 3 9.53 -17.19 -3.64
C ARG A 3 8.19 -16.61 -3.18
N ILE A 4 7.10 -16.91 -3.86
CA ILE A 4 5.77 -16.45 -3.48
C ILE A 4 5.33 -17.08 -2.15
N GLY A 5 5.59 -18.37 -1.93
CA GLY A 5 5.36 -18.99 -0.63
C GLY A 5 6.15 -18.31 0.49
N ALA A 6 7.43 -18.03 0.27
CA ALA A 6 8.28 -17.33 1.25
C ALA A 6 7.80 -15.88 1.52
N GLU A 7 7.32 -15.16 0.50
CA GLU A 7 6.68 -13.84 0.64
C GLU A 7 5.41 -13.89 1.50
N ASN A 8 4.78 -15.07 1.61
CA ASN A 8 3.60 -15.33 2.43
C ASN A 8 3.90 -16.14 3.71
N GLY A 9 5.18 -16.19 4.13
CA GLY A 9 5.59 -16.87 5.35
C GLY A 9 5.61 -18.40 5.28
N GLU A 10 5.42 -19.00 4.07
CA GLU A 10 5.41 -20.44 3.88
C GLU A 10 6.72 -20.95 3.26
N SER A 11 7.30 -22.01 3.87
CA SER A 11 8.45 -22.71 3.32
C SER A 11 8.01 -23.86 2.41
N LEU A 12 7.91 -23.58 1.11
CA LEU A 12 7.47 -24.56 0.13
C LEU A 12 8.61 -25.43 -0.41
N ARG A 13 8.42 -26.75 -0.39
CA ARG A 13 9.33 -27.74 -1.00
C ARG A 13 8.88 -28.13 -2.42
N THR A 14 8.59 -27.13 -3.27
CA THR A 14 8.18 -27.40 -4.65
C THR A 14 9.36 -27.89 -5.49
N SER A 15 9.24 -29.06 -6.11
CA SER A 15 10.24 -29.67 -6.98
C SER A 15 9.81 -29.72 -8.45
N LYS A 16 10.74 -29.99 -9.37
CA LYS A 16 10.40 -30.21 -10.79
C LYS A 16 9.41 -31.37 -10.98
N SER A 17 9.51 -32.43 -10.15
CA SER A 17 8.58 -33.56 -10.20
C SER A 17 7.17 -33.19 -9.76
N ALA A 18 7.02 -32.33 -8.75
CA ALA A 18 5.71 -31.82 -8.34
C ALA A 18 5.04 -31.03 -9.49
N VAL A 19 5.78 -30.16 -10.17
CA VAL A 19 5.28 -29.42 -11.34
C VAL A 19 4.88 -30.39 -12.47
N ALA A 20 5.68 -31.42 -12.74
CA ALA A 20 5.35 -32.43 -13.75
C ALA A 20 4.06 -33.22 -13.44
N HIS A 21 3.76 -33.45 -12.16
CA HIS A 21 2.50 -34.06 -11.74
C HIS A 21 1.31 -33.14 -11.92
N TRP A 22 1.48 -31.82 -11.64
CA TRP A 22 0.42 -30.84 -11.85
C TRP A 22 0.08 -30.66 -13.33
N VAL A 23 1.08 -30.64 -14.22
CA VAL A 23 0.87 -30.63 -15.67
C VAL A 23 0.11 -31.88 -16.17
N LYS A 24 0.23 -33.00 -15.46
CA LYS A 24 -0.51 -34.25 -15.74
C LYS A 24 -1.91 -34.30 -15.07
N GLY A 25 -2.39 -33.18 -14.51
CA GLY A 25 -3.74 -33.06 -13.95
C GLY A 25 -3.84 -33.37 -12.44
N ARG A 26 -2.72 -33.63 -11.72
CA ARG A 26 -2.78 -33.76 -10.27
C ARG A 26 -2.97 -32.37 -9.63
N GLN A 27 -3.95 -32.25 -8.74
CA GLN A 27 -4.20 -30.99 -8.03
C GLN A 27 -3.12 -30.74 -6.97
N PRO A 28 -2.61 -29.51 -6.85
CA PRO A 28 -1.77 -29.11 -5.72
C PRO A 28 -2.61 -29.07 -4.43
N THR A 29 -1.97 -29.33 -3.28
CA THR A 29 -2.62 -29.26 -1.97
C THR A 29 -2.50 -27.85 -1.36
N GLY A 30 -3.46 -27.47 -0.54
CA GLY A 30 -3.46 -26.17 0.16
C GLY A 30 -3.43 -24.98 -0.82
N GLN A 31 -2.67 -23.95 -0.49
CA GLN A 31 -2.58 -22.71 -1.29
C GLN A 31 -1.60 -22.78 -2.47
N VAL A 32 -0.93 -23.89 -2.68
CA VAL A 32 0.08 -24.01 -3.74
C VAL A 32 -0.49 -23.71 -5.12
N GLY A 33 -1.78 -24.04 -5.38
CA GLY A 33 -2.48 -23.68 -6.61
C GLY A 33 -2.52 -22.16 -6.84
N GLN A 34 -2.82 -21.39 -5.81
CA GLN A 34 -2.82 -19.91 -5.85
C GLN A 34 -1.41 -19.37 -6.11
N TYR A 35 -0.39 -19.93 -5.46
CA TYR A 35 1.00 -19.52 -5.67
C TYR A 35 1.51 -19.85 -7.08
N VAL A 36 0.99 -20.91 -7.70
CA VAL A 36 1.29 -21.22 -9.12
C VAL A 36 0.63 -20.21 -10.03
N ALA A 37 -0.66 -19.90 -9.82
CA ALA A 37 -1.40 -18.89 -10.58
C ALA A 37 -0.73 -17.53 -10.46
N GLU A 38 -0.33 -17.13 -9.26
CA GLU A 38 0.39 -15.89 -9.00
C GLU A 38 1.77 -15.87 -9.68
N ALA A 39 2.53 -16.97 -9.64
CA ALA A 39 3.82 -17.07 -10.30
C ALA A 39 3.69 -16.93 -11.83
N LEU A 40 2.63 -17.50 -12.39
CA LEU A 40 2.32 -17.37 -13.82
C LEU A 40 1.86 -15.94 -14.15
N SER A 41 0.99 -15.36 -13.33
CA SER A 41 0.53 -13.97 -13.49
C SER A 41 1.70 -12.98 -13.55
N ARG A 42 2.65 -13.10 -12.62
CA ARG A 42 3.87 -12.26 -12.61
C ARG A 42 4.75 -12.48 -13.86
N ARG A 43 4.84 -13.71 -14.33
CA ARG A 43 5.68 -14.05 -15.50
C ARG A 43 5.07 -13.60 -16.82
N VAL A 44 3.75 -13.73 -16.95
CA VAL A 44 3.00 -13.40 -18.18
C VAL A 44 2.63 -11.91 -18.23
N GLY A 45 2.66 -11.21 -17.09
CA GLY A 45 2.29 -9.79 -16.97
C GLY A 45 0.80 -9.53 -17.11
N ARG A 46 -0.05 -10.57 -16.91
CA ARG A 46 -1.50 -10.47 -16.80
C ARG A 46 -2.00 -11.38 -15.68
N SER A 47 -3.22 -11.11 -15.22
CA SER A 47 -3.90 -12.01 -14.29
C SER A 47 -4.09 -13.40 -14.90
N VAL A 48 -3.74 -14.43 -14.14
CA VAL A 48 -3.98 -15.87 -14.42
C VAL A 48 -4.65 -16.46 -13.19
N THR A 49 -5.85 -17.01 -13.34
CA THR A 49 -6.61 -17.60 -12.24
C THR A 49 -6.23 -19.07 -12.05
N THR A 50 -6.59 -19.65 -10.88
CA THR A 50 -6.42 -21.10 -10.64
C THR A 50 -7.22 -21.93 -11.61
N VAL A 51 -8.42 -21.47 -11.98
CA VAL A 51 -9.29 -22.13 -12.96
C VAL A 51 -8.68 -22.15 -14.36
N GLU A 52 -8.10 -21.01 -14.83
CA GLU A 52 -7.43 -20.93 -16.14
C GLU A 52 -6.26 -21.93 -16.28
N ILE A 53 -5.63 -22.30 -15.17
CA ILE A 53 -4.53 -23.29 -15.18
C ILE A 53 -5.00 -24.70 -14.81
N GLY A 54 -6.31 -24.93 -14.77
CA GLY A 54 -6.90 -26.26 -14.53
C GLY A 54 -6.86 -26.71 -13.06
N PHE A 55 -6.67 -25.81 -12.11
CA PHE A 55 -6.76 -26.12 -10.69
C PHE A 55 -8.13 -25.76 -10.13
N ALA A 56 -8.58 -26.53 -9.12
CA ALA A 56 -9.80 -26.23 -8.41
C ALA A 56 -9.75 -24.84 -7.75
N GLU A 57 -10.90 -24.18 -7.65
CA GLU A 57 -10.99 -23.00 -6.80
C GLU A 57 -10.69 -23.39 -5.34
N PRO A 58 -10.00 -22.52 -4.59
CA PRO A 58 -9.78 -22.75 -3.17
C PRO A 58 -11.12 -22.86 -2.45
N SER A 59 -11.33 -23.90 -1.68
CA SER A 59 -12.60 -24.21 -1.02
C SER A 59 -13.04 -23.22 0.07
N GLU A 60 -12.22 -22.25 0.43
CA GLU A 60 -12.55 -21.17 1.36
C GLU A 60 -11.76 -19.91 0.99
N SER A 61 -12.29 -19.14 0.07
CA SER A 61 -11.84 -17.77 -0.18
C SER A 61 -12.60 -16.82 0.76
N LEU A 62 -11.89 -16.12 1.66
CA LEU A 62 -12.45 -14.93 2.34
C LEU A 62 -12.94 -13.86 1.33
N ALA A 63 -12.54 -13.98 0.07
CA ALA A 63 -13.05 -13.18 -1.04
C ALA A 63 -14.50 -13.53 -1.43
N SER A 64 -15.11 -14.56 -0.84
CA SER A 64 -16.49 -14.97 -1.16
C SER A 64 -17.55 -14.38 -0.25
N SER A 65 -17.22 -13.63 0.81
CA SER A 65 -18.23 -12.80 1.45
C SER A 65 -18.55 -11.60 0.56
N HIS A 66 -19.75 -11.62 -0.01
CA HIS A 66 -20.29 -10.50 -0.81
C HIS A 66 -20.66 -9.30 0.07
N ASP A 67 -20.59 -9.44 1.39
CA ASP A 67 -20.89 -8.40 2.35
C ASP A 67 -19.60 -7.83 2.95
N PRO A 68 -19.24 -6.56 2.65
CA PRO A 68 -18.04 -5.92 3.18
C PRO A 68 -18.01 -5.82 4.70
N ILE A 69 -19.15 -5.74 5.37
CA ILE A 69 -19.23 -5.67 6.85
C ILE A 69 -18.82 -7.02 7.46
N GLU A 70 -19.34 -8.12 6.91
CA GLU A 70 -18.96 -9.46 7.30
C GLU A 70 -17.48 -9.74 6.96
N ALA A 71 -17.04 -9.34 5.75
CA ALA A 71 -15.65 -9.46 5.33
C ALA A 71 -14.69 -8.73 6.28
N ALA A 72 -15.04 -7.52 6.73
CA ALA A 72 -14.25 -6.75 7.70
C ALA A 72 -14.12 -7.49 9.05
N THR A 73 -15.22 -8.04 9.54
CA THR A 73 -15.26 -8.78 10.81
C THR A 73 -14.42 -10.07 10.71
N ILE A 74 -14.62 -10.86 9.65
CA ILE A 74 -13.88 -12.10 9.44
C ILE A 74 -12.38 -11.83 9.26
N LEU A 75 -12.03 -10.87 8.40
CA LEU A 75 -10.64 -10.53 8.10
C LEU A 75 -9.88 -10.05 9.34
N GLY A 76 -10.48 -9.14 10.12
CA GLY A 76 -9.86 -8.60 11.32
C GLY A 76 -9.70 -9.65 12.43
N ARG A 77 -10.70 -10.52 12.65
CA ARG A 77 -10.60 -11.61 13.63
C ARG A 77 -9.56 -12.65 13.23
N ALA A 78 -9.53 -13.05 11.95
CA ALA A 78 -8.52 -13.97 11.43
C ALA A 78 -7.10 -13.42 11.61
N ASP A 79 -6.91 -12.11 11.45
CA ASP A 79 -5.63 -11.44 11.67
C ASP A 79 -5.20 -11.45 13.15
N VAL A 80 -6.14 -11.26 14.09
CA VAL A 80 -5.87 -11.40 15.53
C VAL A 80 -5.45 -12.82 15.89
N GLU A 81 -6.07 -13.83 15.30
CA GLU A 81 -5.79 -15.25 15.55
C GLU A 81 -4.49 -15.77 14.89
N ARG A 82 -3.87 -15.01 14.02
CA ARG A 82 -2.58 -15.22 13.31
C ARG A 82 -2.36 -16.59 12.64
N ARG A 83 -2.83 -17.74 13.17
CA ARG A 83 -2.49 -19.07 12.67
C ARG A 83 -3.02 -19.38 11.28
N ASN A 84 -4.19 -18.88 10.91
CA ASN A 84 -4.83 -19.12 9.63
C ASN A 84 -4.72 -17.92 8.68
N PHE A 85 -4.42 -16.73 9.20
CA PHE A 85 -4.41 -15.48 8.46
C PHE A 85 -3.34 -15.45 7.36
N LEU A 86 -2.10 -15.85 7.67
CA LEU A 86 -1.00 -15.88 6.69
C LEU A 86 -1.29 -16.86 5.55
N ALA A 87 -1.95 -17.99 5.86
CA ALA A 87 -2.37 -18.96 4.86
C ALA A 87 -3.47 -18.43 3.92
N MET A 88 -4.32 -17.52 4.41
CA MET A 88 -5.44 -16.94 3.64
C MET A 88 -5.07 -15.64 2.92
N ALA A 89 -3.93 -15.03 3.26
CA ALA A 89 -3.53 -13.71 2.81
C ALA A 89 -2.48 -13.71 1.69
N ALA A 90 -2.49 -14.71 0.81
CA ALA A 90 -1.63 -14.70 -0.37
C ALA A 90 -2.00 -13.52 -1.29
N PHE A 91 -0.99 -12.75 -1.72
CA PHE A 91 -1.19 -11.71 -2.73
C PHE A 91 -1.60 -12.34 -4.06
N SER A 92 -2.61 -11.75 -4.71
CA SER A 92 -3.10 -12.19 -6.02
C SER A 92 -3.05 -11.07 -7.05
N ALA A 93 -2.33 -11.30 -8.15
CA ALA A 93 -2.34 -10.37 -9.28
C ALA A 93 -3.74 -10.25 -9.92
N ALA A 94 -4.55 -11.32 -9.84
CA ALA A 94 -5.96 -11.28 -10.25
C ALA A 94 -6.77 -10.37 -9.32
N GLY A 95 -6.53 -10.43 -8.02
CA GLY A 95 -7.19 -9.59 -7.04
C GLY A 95 -6.92 -8.10 -7.20
N VAL A 96 -5.79 -7.70 -7.79
CA VAL A 96 -5.49 -6.30 -8.12
C VAL A 96 -6.55 -5.71 -9.05
N ALA A 97 -7.09 -6.50 -9.96
CA ALA A 97 -8.09 -6.06 -10.93
C ALA A 97 -9.53 -6.00 -10.36
N MET A 98 -9.78 -6.43 -9.11
CA MET A 98 -11.12 -6.46 -8.52
C MET A 98 -11.89 -5.12 -8.68
N PRO A 99 -11.29 -3.94 -8.42
CA PRO A 99 -12.02 -2.68 -8.57
C PRO A 99 -12.51 -2.40 -10.00
N LEU A 100 -11.86 -2.97 -11.01
CA LEU A 100 -12.20 -2.72 -12.42
C LEU A 100 -13.49 -3.41 -12.85
N GLY A 101 -13.84 -4.52 -12.20
CA GLY A 101 -15.07 -5.30 -12.46
C GLY A 101 -16.07 -5.27 -11.30
N TYR A 102 -15.86 -4.45 -10.28
CA TYR A 102 -16.74 -4.42 -9.11
C TYR A 102 -18.07 -3.73 -9.43
N ASP A 103 -19.18 -4.46 -9.22
CA ASP A 103 -20.54 -3.93 -9.25
C ASP A 103 -21.04 -3.72 -7.82
N PRO A 104 -21.24 -2.47 -7.37
CA PRO A 104 -21.68 -2.17 -6.01
C PRO A 104 -23.18 -2.45 -5.77
N GLU A 105 -24.02 -2.43 -6.80
CA GLU A 105 -25.47 -2.41 -6.63
C GLU A 105 -26.05 -3.61 -5.87
N PRO A 106 -25.64 -4.88 -6.15
CA PRO A 106 -26.13 -6.02 -5.38
C PRO A 106 -25.73 -5.97 -3.90
N ILE A 107 -24.51 -5.49 -3.65
CA ILE A 107 -23.91 -5.41 -2.31
C ILE A 107 -24.56 -4.28 -1.51
N SER A 108 -24.75 -3.12 -2.11
CA SER A 108 -25.43 -1.98 -1.50
C SER A 108 -26.86 -2.35 -1.09
N ARG A 109 -27.59 -3.10 -1.93
CA ARG A 109 -28.92 -3.61 -1.58
C ARG A 109 -28.88 -4.55 -0.37
N LEU A 110 -27.96 -5.50 -0.35
CA LEU A 110 -27.80 -6.43 0.77
C LEU A 110 -27.51 -5.70 2.08
N MET A 111 -26.59 -4.74 2.07
CA MET A 111 -26.23 -3.96 3.27
C MET A 111 -27.41 -3.14 3.81
N ARG A 112 -28.25 -2.57 2.94
CA ARG A 112 -29.44 -1.82 3.36
C ARG A 112 -30.52 -2.69 4.04
N THR A 113 -30.55 -3.99 3.79
CA THR A 113 -31.49 -4.92 4.44
C THR A 113 -31.02 -5.40 5.79
N ARG A 114 -29.75 -5.29 6.12
CA ARG A 114 -29.14 -5.72 7.39
C ARG A 114 -29.05 -4.57 8.40
N THR A 115 -30.20 -4.09 8.89
CA THR A 115 -30.21 -3.00 9.85
C THR A 115 -30.45 -3.51 11.28
N THR A 116 -29.56 -3.18 12.20
CA THR A 116 -29.71 -3.47 13.64
C THR A 116 -30.57 -2.41 14.35
N ALA A 117 -30.91 -2.66 15.62
CA ALA A 117 -31.62 -1.68 16.45
C ALA A 117 -30.70 -0.53 16.93
N THR A 118 -29.40 -0.69 16.86
CA THR A 118 -28.38 0.30 17.25
C THR A 118 -28.50 1.56 16.39
N ARG A 119 -28.33 2.72 17.00
CA ARG A 119 -28.29 4.01 16.29
C ARG A 119 -26.85 4.53 16.32
N VAL A 120 -26.41 5.12 15.18
CA VAL A 120 -25.09 5.75 15.02
C VAL A 120 -25.29 7.15 14.45
N GLY A 121 -24.75 8.14 15.12
CA GLY A 121 -24.73 9.54 14.71
C GLY A 121 -23.36 10.00 14.25
N VAL A 122 -23.22 11.31 14.07
CA VAL A 122 -21.95 11.96 13.65
C VAL A 122 -20.86 11.76 14.71
N GLU A 123 -21.21 11.77 15.99
CA GLU A 123 -20.25 11.67 17.10
C GLU A 123 -19.51 10.32 17.09
N GLU A 124 -20.25 9.21 16.91
CA GLU A 124 -19.65 7.87 16.84
C GLU A 124 -18.75 7.71 15.61
N VAL A 125 -19.13 8.31 14.49
CA VAL A 125 -18.29 8.33 13.27
C VAL A 125 -17.01 9.09 13.51
N GLU A 126 -17.09 10.24 14.19
CA GLU A 126 -15.92 11.06 14.49
C GLU A 126 -14.94 10.35 15.45
N VAL A 127 -15.45 9.58 16.42
CA VAL A 127 -14.63 8.74 17.30
C VAL A 127 -13.80 7.73 16.47
N VAL A 128 -14.40 7.09 15.47
CA VAL A 128 -13.64 6.16 14.58
C VAL A 128 -12.51 6.89 13.85
N ARG A 129 -12.76 8.10 13.34
CA ARG A 129 -11.73 8.90 12.67
C ARG A 129 -10.60 9.32 13.61
N GLN A 130 -10.94 9.77 14.82
CA GLN A 130 -9.96 10.17 15.83
C GLN A 130 -9.06 8.99 16.22
N ILE A 131 -9.64 7.81 16.46
CA ILE A 131 -8.89 6.60 16.77
C ILE A 131 -7.99 6.21 15.58
N THR A 132 -8.50 6.30 14.34
CA THR A 132 -7.72 6.05 13.12
C THR A 132 -6.54 7.02 13.03
N ALA A 133 -6.73 8.30 13.33
CA ALA A 133 -5.67 9.30 13.33
C ALA A 133 -4.57 9.02 14.37
N VAL A 134 -4.96 8.57 15.58
CA VAL A 134 -4.02 8.16 16.63
C VAL A 134 -3.17 6.97 16.17
N PHE A 135 -3.80 5.94 15.61
CA PHE A 135 -3.08 4.77 15.08
C PHE A 135 -2.18 5.13 13.90
N SER A 136 -2.61 6.03 13.01
CA SER A 136 -1.81 6.51 11.88
C SER A 136 -0.58 7.29 12.37
N SER A 137 -0.74 8.15 13.38
CA SER A 137 0.38 8.90 13.98
C SER A 137 1.41 7.97 14.64
N ALA A 138 0.95 6.94 15.36
CA ALA A 138 1.83 5.93 15.94
C ALA A 138 2.58 5.11 14.85
N ASP A 139 1.88 4.78 13.75
CA ASP A 139 2.45 4.07 12.60
C ASP A 139 3.61 4.84 11.96
N GLU A 140 3.46 6.14 11.74
CA GLU A 140 4.49 6.99 11.13
C GLU A 140 5.75 7.15 12.00
N ARG A 141 5.63 6.96 13.30
CA ARG A 141 6.74 7.08 14.26
C ARG A 141 7.41 5.75 14.57
N LEU A 142 6.65 4.66 14.66
CA LEU A 142 7.09 3.36 15.19
C LEU A 142 7.08 2.24 14.13
N GLY A 143 6.50 2.49 12.96
CA GLY A 143 6.35 1.51 11.88
C GLY A 143 5.07 0.68 11.97
N GLY A 144 4.76 -0.03 10.88
CA GLY A 144 3.51 -0.78 10.68
C GLY A 144 3.26 -1.89 11.70
N GLY A 145 4.32 -2.46 12.27
CA GLY A 145 4.18 -3.51 13.30
C GLY A 145 3.57 -3.03 14.61
N HIS A 146 3.70 -1.73 14.92
CA HIS A 146 3.21 -1.20 16.19
C HIS A 146 1.67 -1.08 16.19
N GLY A 147 1.02 -1.77 17.13
CA GLY A 147 -0.44 -1.71 17.34
C GLY A 147 -1.27 -2.32 16.19
N LEU A 148 -0.70 -3.11 15.29
CA LEU A 148 -1.42 -3.74 14.18
C LEU A 148 -2.62 -4.55 14.67
N THR A 149 -2.41 -5.47 15.63
CA THR A 149 -3.48 -6.31 16.20
C THR A 149 -4.61 -5.47 16.82
N THR A 150 -4.27 -4.33 17.45
CA THR A 150 -5.28 -3.43 18.01
C THR A 150 -6.13 -2.76 16.94
N VAL A 151 -5.50 -2.33 15.83
CA VAL A 151 -6.20 -1.74 14.67
C VAL A 151 -7.16 -2.75 14.05
N THR A 152 -6.71 -3.99 13.83
CA THR A 152 -7.52 -5.02 13.17
C THR A 152 -8.64 -5.54 14.08
N ALA A 153 -8.39 -5.66 15.38
CA ALA A 153 -9.44 -5.96 16.37
C ALA A 153 -10.49 -4.84 16.46
N TYR A 154 -10.07 -3.57 16.51
CA TYR A 154 -10.99 -2.44 16.53
C TYR A 154 -11.84 -2.38 15.25
N LEU A 155 -11.24 -2.63 14.09
CA LEU A 155 -11.97 -2.73 12.83
C LEU A 155 -13.05 -3.84 12.88
N ALA A 156 -12.69 -5.05 13.36
CA ALA A 156 -13.58 -6.21 13.36
C ALA A 156 -14.71 -6.12 14.38
N ASP A 157 -14.39 -5.68 15.60
CA ASP A 157 -15.29 -5.83 16.75
C ASP A 157 -16.07 -4.54 17.06
N THR A 158 -15.63 -3.38 16.53
CA THR A 158 -16.25 -2.09 16.82
C THR A 158 -16.68 -1.36 15.55
N ALA A 159 -15.74 -1.08 14.62
CA ALA A 159 -16.01 -0.18 13.51
C ALA A 159 -16.89 -0.84 12.42
N ALA A 160 -16.62 -2.09 12.03
CA ALA A 160 -17.39 -2.77 10.99
C ALA A 160 -18.85 -3.06 11.44
N PRO A 161 -19.13 -3.57 12.64
CA PRO A 161 -20.50 -3.75 13.13
C PRO A 161 -21.34 -2.47 13.17
N MET A 162 -20.71 -1.30 13.35
CA MET A 162 -21.37 0.00 13.33
C MET A 162 -22.06 0.26 11.99
N LEU A 163 -21.56 -0.27 10.89
CA LEU A 163 -22.13 -0.08 9.55
C LEU A 163 -23.50 -0.74 9.35
N SER A 164 -23.89 -1.67 10.24
CA SER A 164 -25.23 -2.26 10.26
C SER A 164 -26.23 -1.47 11.11
N ALA A 165 -25.84 -0.33 11.68
CA ALA A 165 -26.71 0.50 12.52
C ALA A 165 -27.74 1.29 11.71
N ARG A 166 -28.67 1.92 12.44
CA ARG A 166 -29.59 2.92 11.87
C ARG A 166 -28.93 4.29 11.89
N PHE A 167 -28.87 4.94 10.76
CA PHE A 167 -28.34 6.29 10.57
C PHE A 167 -29.47 7.33 10.49
N PRO A 168 -29.27 8.55 11.00
CA PRO A 168 -30.27 9.61 10.92
C PRO A 168 -30.56 10.06 9.48
N ASN A 169 -29.57 9.98 8.59
CA ASN A 169 -29.69 10.30 7.15
C ASN A 169 -28.57 9.63 6.35
N GLU A 170 -28.66 9.70 5.02
CA GLU A 170 -27.69 9.09 4.10
C GLU A 170 -26.29 9.73 4.23
N GLY A 171 -26.20 11.02 4.50
CA GLY A 171 -24.90 11.69 4.68
C GLY A 171 -24.11 11.13 5.87
N VAL A 172 -24.75 10.86 7.01
CA VAL A 172 -24.10 10.21 8.16
C VAL A 172 -23.73 8.77 7.84
N ARG A 173 -24.58 8.04 7.10
CA ARG A 173 -24.26 6.69 6.62
C ARG A 173 -22.99 6.71 5.75
N GLN A 174 -22.91 7.59 4.77
CA GLN A 174 -21.74 7.74 3.90
C GLN A 174 -20.48 8.09 4.69
N GLN A 175 -20.59 8.99 5.66
CA GLN A 175 -19.47 9.32 6.56
C GLN A 175 -18.98 8.12 7.38
N ALA A 176 -19.91 7.28 7.87
CA ALA A 176 -19.56 6.07 8.61
C ALA A 176 -18.80 5.07 7.73
N PHE A 177 -19.30 4.80 6.52
CA PHE A 177 -18.62 3.94 5.55
C PHE A 177 -17.23 4.50 5.19
N GLY A 178 -17.10 5.82 5.02
CA GLY A 178 -15.82 6.49 4.76
C GLY A 178 -14.84 6.31 5.92
N ALA A 179 -15.27 6.53 7.15
CA ALA A 179 -14.40 6.37 8.32
C ALA A 179 -13.88 4.93 8.50
N VAL A 180 -14.75 3.93 8.24
CA VAL A 180 -14.33 2.52 8.30
C VAL A 180 -13.43 2.14 7.11
N ALA A 181 -13.64 2.73 5.93
CA ALA A 181 -12.74 2.56 4.79
C ALA A 181 -11.33 3.12 5.07
N GLU A 182 -11.24 4.27 5.73
CA GLU A 182 -9.97 4.86 6.18
C GLU A 182 -9.23 3.94 7.17
N LEU A 183 -9.95 3.35 8.10
CA LEU A 183 -9.39 2.40 9.06
C LEU A 183 -8.92 1.10 8.38
N ALA A 184 -9.70 0.59 7.41
CA ALA A 184 -9.30 -0.57 6.60
C ALA A 184 -8.07 -0.25 5.75
N TYR A 185 -7.98 0.95 5.15
CA TYR A 185 -6.76 1.41 4.48
C TYR A 185 -5.56 1.38 5.43
N LEU A 186 -5.68 1.91 6.64
CA LEU A 186 -4.58 1.93 7.62
C LEU A 186 -4.14 0.51 7.99
N ALA A 187 -5.07 -0.43 8.20
CA ALA A 187 -4.73 -1.84 8.41
C ALA A 187 -3.94 -2.41 7.23
N GLY A 188 -4.41 -2.15 6.00
CA GLY A 188 -3.70 -2.54 4.77
C GLY A 188 -2.31 -1.93 4.66
N TRP A 189 -2.18 -0.65 4.99
CA TRP A 189 -0.90 0.06 4.97
C TRP A 189 0.10 -0.53 5.97
N LYS A 190 -0.34 -0.87 7.19
CA LYS A 190 0.51 -1.51 8.20
C LYS A 190 1.03 -2.87 7.73
N HIS A 191 0.17 -3.69 7.12
CA HIS A 191 0.59 -4.95 6.50
C HIS A 191 1.57 -4.74 5.34
N HIS A 192 1.33 -3.74 4.48
CA HIS A 192 2.26 -3.36 3.40
C HIS A 192 3.63 -2.93 3.94
N ASP A 193 3.64 -2.14 5.02
CA ASP A 193 4.89 -1.72 5.67
C ASP A 193 5.67 -2.89 6.28
N LEU A 194 4.99 -3.96 6.67
CA LEU A 194 5.59 -5.23 7.14
C LEU A 194 5.94 -6.22 6.00
N GLY A 195 5.69 -5.87 4.73
CA GLY A 195 5.89 -6.75 3.59
C GLY A 195 4.86 -7.87 3.46
N GLN A 196 3.76 -7.82 4.21
CA GLN A 196 2.66 -8.79 4.19
C GLN A 196 1.65 -8.42 3.09
N GLU A 197 2.09 -8.52 1.85
CA GLU A 197 1.39 -7.94 0.70
C GLU A 197 0.01 -8.55 0.42
N GLY A 198 -0.19 -9.82 0.69
CA GLY A 198 -1.50 -10.45 0.51
C GLY A 198 -2.55 -9.94 1.50
N ALA A 199 -2.15 -9.77 2.77
CA ALA A 199 -3.01 -9.15 3.79
C ALA A 199 -3.32 -7.70 3.43
N ALA A 200 -2.30 -6.92 3.06
CA ALA A 200 -2.46 -5.54 2.62
C ALA A 200 -3.48 -5.43 1.48
N GLN A 201 -3.39 -6.30 0.47
CA GLN A 201 -4.31 -6.32 -0.66
C GLN A 201 -5.77 -6.53 -0.21
N ARG A 202 -6.02 -7.46 0.70
CA ARG A 202 -7.38 -7.75 1.19
C ARG A 202 -7.99 -6.56 1.93
N TYR A 203 -7.21 -5.90 2.79
CA TYR A 203 -7.66 -4.69 3.47
C TYR A 203 -7.88 -3.52 2.51
N TYR A 204 -7.07 -3.38 1.47
CA TYR A 204 -7.29 -2.36 0.44
C TYR A 204 -8.53 -2.66 -0.41
N GLN A 205 -8.81 -3.93 -0.74
CA GLN A 205 -10.02 -4.34 -1.43
C GLN A 205 -11.27 -4.08 -0.58
N LEU A 206 -11.23 -4.44 0.71
CA LEU A 206 -12.27 -4.11 1.67
C LEU A 206 -12.48 -2.59 1.76
N GLY A 207 -11.42 -1.83 1.93
CA GLY A 207 -11.48 -0.36 1.96
C GLY A 207 -12.09 0.22 0.69
N TYR A 208 -11.78 -0.35 -0.50
CA TYR A 208 -12.40 0.04 -1.76
C TYR A 208 -13.92 -0.20 -1.77
N GLN A 209 -14.37 -1.39 -1.35
CA GLN A 209 -15.80 -1.71 -1.30
C GLN A 209 -16.57 -0.75 -0.37
N LEU A 210 -16.02 -0.45 0.80
CA LEU A 210 -16.59 0.52 1.74
C LEU A 210 -16.55 1.96 1.20
N ALA A 211 -15.46 2.33 0.54
CA ALA A 211 -15.31 3.66 -0.05
C ALA A 211 -16.30 3.93 -1.19
N VAL A 212 -16.69 2.91 -1.95
CA VAL A 212 -17.74 3.04 -2.99
C VAL A 212 -19.08 3.44 -2.38
N GLU A 213 -19.43 2.93 -1.18
CA GLU A 213 -20.62 3.30 -0.43
C GLU A 213 -20.55 4.72 0.15
N ALA A 214 -19.34 5.20 0.45
CA ALA A 214 -19.11 6.53 0.99
C ALA A 214 -19.09 7.60 -0.09
N ASP A 215 -18.23 7.43 -1.07
CA ASP A 215 -17.97 8.33 -2.20
C ASP A 215 -17.40 7.53 -3.37
N PRO A 216 -18.21 7.22 -4.40
CA PRO A 216 -17.78 6.39 -5.52
C PRO A 216 -16.77 7.07 -6.46
N TYR A 217 -16.51 8.36 -6.30
CA TYR A 217 -15.62 9.13 -7.15
C TYR A 217 -14.29 9.46 -6.47
N GLY A 218 -14.31 10.17 -5.35
CA GLY A 218 -13.12 10.60 -4.65
C GLY A 218 -12.50 9.49 -3.83
N HIS A 219 -13.20 9.02 -2.80
CA HIS A 219 -12.68 8.03 -1.88
C HIS A 219 -12.39 6.68 -2.55
N ALA A 220 -13.32 6.19 -3.40
CA ALA A 220 -13.10 4.96 -4.15
C ALA A 220 -11.94 5.08 -5.15
N GLY A 221 -11.81 6.22 -5.83
CA GLY A 221 -10.68 6.52 -6.71
C GLY A 221 -9.34 6.51 -5.96
N TRP A 222 -9.33 7.10 -4.77
CA TRP A 222 -8.15 7.10 -3.91
C TRP A 222 -7.79 5.68 -3.40
N MET A 223 -8.77 4.84 -3.07
CA MET A 223 -8.52 3.43 -2.73
C MET A 223 -7.97 2.63 -3.91
N MET A 224 -8.41 2.90 -5.13
CA MET A 224 -7.78 2.33 -6.33
C MET A 224 -6.31 2.75 -6.46
N ARG A 225 -5.98 3.99 -6.09
CA ARG A 225 -4.59 4.45 -6.01
C ARG A 225 -3.78 3.63 -4.99
N ALA A 226 -4.34 3.28 -3.83
CA ALA A 226 -3.65 2.45 -2.85
C ALA A 226 -3.26 1.07 -3.43
N LEU A 227 -4.19 0.40 -4.12
CA LEU A 227 -3.93 -0.84 -4.84
C LEU A 227 -2.94 -0.66 -6.00
N ALA A 228 -3.02 0.45 -6.74
CA ALA A 228 -2.07 0.79 -7.80
C ALA A 228 -0.65 0.98 -7.26
N HIS A 229 -0.53 1.66 -6.12
CA HIS A 229 0.74 1.84 -5.42
C HIS A 229 1.35 0.50 -4.97
N GLN A 230 0.53 -0.39 -4.42
CA GLN A 230 0.97 -1.75 -4.07
C GLN A 230 1.43 -2.53 -5.29
N ALA A 231 0.67 -2.51 -6.40
CA ALA A 231 1.04 -3.17 -7.65
C ALA A 231 2.40 -2.66 -8.16
N LEU A 232 2.64 -1.35 -8.09
CA LEU A 232 3.92 -0.75 -8.49
C LEU A 232 5.08 -1.22 -7.59
N SER A 233 4.87 -1.27 -6.28
CA SER A 233 5.86 -1.77 -5.31
C SER A 233 6.23 -3.24 -5.58
N LEU A 234 5.29 -4.02 -6.09
CA LEU A 234 5.47 -5.42 -6.50
C LEU A 234 5.95 -5.59 -7.95
N LYS A 235 6.41 -4.50 -8.58
CA LYS A 235 6.92 -4.48 -9.96
C LYS A 235 5.90 -4.94 -11.02
N GLN A 236 4.64 -4.52 -10.83
CA GLN A 236 3.53 -4.77 -11.74
C GLN A 236 3.00 -3.45 -12.35
N PRO A 237 3.80 -2.71 -13.14
CA PRO A 237 3.44 -1.38 -13.62
C PRO A 237 2.20 -1.37 -14.54
N ARG A 238 1.95 -2.46 -15.28
CA ARG A 238 0.74 -2.57 -16.13
C ARG A 238 -0.54 -2.63 -15.30
N ASN A 239 -0.54 -3.35 -14.19
CA ASN A 239 -1.67 -3.39 -13.27
C ASN A 239 -1.87 -2.03 -12.59
N CYS A 240 -0.77 -1.35 -12.22
CA CYS A 240 -0.81 0.01 -11.72
C CYS A 240 -1.46 0.97 -12.73
N LEU A 241 -1.04 0.93 -14.01
CA LEU A 241 -1.62 1.75 -15.07
C LEU A 241 -3.13 1.50 -15.22
N ALA A 242 -3.57 0.25 -15.31
CA ALA A 242 -4.99 -0.07 -15.46
C ALA A 242 -5.85 0.49 -14.30
N LEU A 243 -5.37 0.38 -13.06
CA LEU A 243 -6.07 0.91 -11.89
C LEU A 243 -6.10 2.44 -11.88
N ILE A 244 -4.94 3.08 -12.07
CA ILE A 244 -4.87 4.54 -11.95
C ILE A 244 -5.57 5.26 -13.10
N GLU A 245 -5.53 4.73 -14.32
CA GLU A 245 -6.30 5.28 -15.44
C GLU A 245 -7.81 5.15 -15.21
N ASN A 246 -8.27 4.04 -14.60
CA ASN A 246 -9.67 3.89 -14.23
C ASN A 246 -10.06 4.88 -13.13
N ALA A 247 -9.21 5.05 -12.10
CA ALA A 247 -9.43 6.04 -11.05
C ALA A 247 -9.53 7.45 -11.63
N LEU A 248 -8.59 7.87 -12.49
CA LEU A 248 -8.61 9.17 -13.15
C LEU A 248 -9.88 9.38 -13.97
N ARG A 249 -10.27 8.40 -14.81
CA ARG A 249 -11.51 8.52 -15.62
C ARG A 249 -12.77 8.75 -14.77
N ARG A 250 -12.82 8.19 -13.55
CA ARG A 250 -13.97 8.37 -12.64
C ARG A 250 -13.92 9.66 -11.86
N SER A 251 -12.72 10.10 -11.48
CA SER A 251 -12.50 11.14 -10.47
C SER A 251 -12.30 12.54 -11.07
N VAL A 252 -11.72 12.67 -12.28
CA VAL A 252 -11.42 13.98 -12.88
C VAL A 252 -12.67 14.86 -12.96
N GLY A 253 -12.54 16.11 -12.47
CA GLY A 253 -13.61 17.07 -12.39
C GLY A 253 -14.68 16.81 -11.31
N ARG A 254 -14.45 15.80 -10.44
CA ARG A 254 -15.37 15.41 -9.36
C ARG A 254 -14.68 15.31 -7.99
N VAL A 255 -13.40 15.57 -7.95
CA VAL A 255 -12.58 15.52 -6.73
C VAL A 255 -11.80 16.81 -6.58
N ASP A 256 -11.32 17.07 -5.38
CA ASP A 256 -10.44 18.20 -5.07
C ASP A 256 -9.08 18.06 -5.78
N GLY A 257 -8.38 19.20 -5.96
CA GLY A 257 -7.12 19.21 -6.67
C GLY A 257 -6.01 18.41 -5.99
N GLN A 258 -6.05 18.25 -4.67
CA GLN A 258 -5.06 17.48 -3.93
C GLN A 258 -5.23 15.96 -4.19
N THR A 259 -6.47 15.47 -4.17
CA THR A 259 -6.77 14.09 -4.55
C THR A 259 -6.40 13.82 -6.01
N GLU A 260 -6.72 14.74 -6.92
CA GLU A 260 -6.36 14.64 -8.35
C GLU A 260 -4.83 14.58 -8.52
N ALA A 261 -4.08 15.44 -7.81
CA ALA A 261 -2.62 15.42 -7.82
C ALA A 261 -2.04 14.08 -7.37
N LEU A 262 -2.62 13.47 -6.33
CA LEU A 262 -2.21 12.15 -5.84
C LEU A 262 -2.47 11.04 -6.87
N LEU A 263 -3.52 11.13 -7.66
CA LEU A 263 -3.78 10.21 -8.76
C LEU A 263 -2.76 10.41 -9.90
N HIS A 264 -2.53 11.64 -10.33
CA HIS A 264 -1.58 11.95 -11.41
C HIS A 264 -0.14 11.59 -11.06
N ILE A 265 0.31 11.81 -9.81
CA ILE A 265 1.67 11.43 -9.43
C ILE A 265 1.87 9.91 -9.40
N THR A 266 0.83 9.14 -9.06
CA THR A 266 0.88 7.68 -9.15
C THR A 266 0.92 7.21 -10.61
N HIS A 267 0.21 7.90 -11.50
CA HIS A 267 0.25 7.67 -12.95
C HIS A 267 1.66 7.92 -13.53
N ALA A 268 2.29 9.05 -13.13
CA ALA A 268 3.67 9.37 -13.53
C ALA A 268 4.65 8.26 -13.14
N ARG A 269 4.56 7.76 -11.90
CA ARG A 269 5.39 6.64 -11.44
C ARG A 269 5.18 5.36 -12.25
N ALA A 270 3.94 5.06 -12.61
CA ALA A 270 3.65 3.88 -13.43
C ALA A 270 4.25 3.99 -14.84
N PHE A 271 4.18 5.17 -15.47
CA PHE A 271 4.84 5.42 -16.76
C PHE A 271 6.37 5.35 -16.64
N ALA A 272 6.96 5.94 -15.61
CA ALA A 272 8.41 5.85 -15.37
C ALA A 272 8.88 4.40 -15.22
N ALA A 273 8.12 3.58 -14.48
CA ALA A 273 8.41 2.14 -14.31
C ALA A 273 8.32 1.35 -15.62
N THR A 274 7.60 1.85 -16.64
CA THR A 274 7.57 1.30 -17.99
C THR A 274 8.54 2.00 -18.97
N ARG A 275 9.34 2.96 -18.47
CA ARG A 275 10.28 3.78 -19.24
C ARG A 275 9.60 4.69 -20.29
N ASP A 276 8.32 4.98 -20.15
CA ASP A 276 7.60 5.97 -20.97
C ASP A 276 7.84 7.38 -20.44
N LYS A 277 8.98 7.96 -20.78
CA LYS A 277 9.41 9.31 -20.34
C LYS A 277 8.41 10.41 -20.73
N PRO A 278 7.89 10.48 -21.98
CA PRO A 278 6.95 11.54 -22.35
C PRO A 278 5.65 11.50 -21.56
N SER A 279 5.09 10.31 -21.32
CA SER A 279 3.86 10.16 -20.55
C SER A 279 4.09 10.44 -19.06
N ALA A 280 5.24 10.02 -18.51
CA ALA A 280 5.63 10.35 -17.15
C ALA A 280 5.74 11.87 -16.93
N ALA A 281 6.40 12.60 -17.86
CA ALA A 281 6.53 14.05 -17.77
C ALA A 281 5.17 14.77 -17.82
N ARG A 282 4.25 14.35 -18.71
CA ARG A 282 2.90 14.92 -18.77
C ARG A 282 2.12 14.69 -17.47
N ALA A 283 2.24 13.49 -16.89
CA ALA A 283 1.56 13.17 -15.64
C ALA A 283 2.17 13.91 -14.43
N LEU A 284 3.49 14.18 -14.42
CA LEU A 284 4.13 15.04 -13.42
C LEU A 284 3.58 16.46 -13.48
N LEU A 285 3.53 17.07 -14.67
CA LEU A 285 2.96 18.41 -14.86
C LEU A 285 1.49 18.47 -14.45
N ALA A 286 0.69 17.44 -14.77
CA ALA A 286 -0.70 17.38 -14.34
C ALA A 286 -0.84 17.28 -12.81
N ALA A 287 0.08 16.60 -12.13
CA ALA A 287 0.07 16.55 -10.66
C ALA A 287 0.42 17.90 -10.04
N GLU A 288 1.38 18.62 -10.60
CA GLU A 288 1.75 19.96 -10.16
C GLU A 288 0.61 20.97 -10.40
N ASP A 289 0.01 20.95 -11.59
CA ASP A 289 -1.13 21.82 -11.92
C ASP A 289 -2.32 21.55 -10.99
N ALA A 290 -2.65 20.28 -10.72
CA ALA A 290 -3.72 19.92 -9.81
C ALA A 290 -3.46 20.46 -8.38
N LEU A 291 -2.22 20.47 -7.89
CA LEU A 291 -1.89 21.05 -6.58
C LEU A 291 -2.09 22.58 -6.53
N THR A 292 -2.00 23.28 -7.66
CA THR A 292 -2.23 24.74 -7.69
C THR A 292 -3.69 25.13 -7.66
N ARG A 293 -4.60 24.21 -7.98
CA ARG A 293 -6.06 24.42 -8.04
C ARG A 293 -6.78 24.17 -6.71
N HIS A 294 -6.07 24.17 -5.59
CA HIS A 294 -6.67 23.81 -4.30
C HIS A 294 -7.13 25.05 -3.54
N ASP A 295 -8.43 25.20 -3.39
CA ASP A 295 -9.05 26.12 -2.44
C ASP A 295 -9.69 25.35 -1.26
N ASP A 296 -9.88 24.04 -1.40
CA ASP A 296 -10.53 23.19 -0.40
C ASP A 296 -9.51 22.43 0.47
N PRO A 297 -9.84 22.16 1.76
CA PRO A 297 -9.01 21.32 2.60
C PRO A 297 -8.92 19.90 2.06
N GLN A 298 -7.74 19.31 2.19
CA GLN A 298 -7.52 17.91 1.78
C GLN A 298 -8.50 16.96 2.50
N PRO A 299 -9.26 16.12 1.77
CA PRO A 299 -10.19 15.17 2.38
C PRO A 299 -9.52 14.19 3.35
N SER A 300 -10.23 13.79 4.40
CA SER A 300 -9.72 12.87 5.44
C SER A 300 -9.18 11.56 4.85
N PHE A 301 -9.89 10.98 3.87
CA PHE A 301 -9.48 9.73 3.24
C PHE A 301 -8.13 9.82 2.52
N SER A 302 -7.75 10.97 2.00
CA SER A 302 -6.45 11.14 1.36
C SER A 302 -5.40 11.63 2.35
N LEU A 303 -5.80 12.40 3.36
CA LEU A 303 -4.93 12.91 4.41
C LEU A 303 -4.37 11.81 5.31
N VAL A 304 -5.06 10.67 5.44
CA VAL A 304 -4.56 9.50 6.19
C VAL A 304 -3.20 8.98 5.66
N SER A 305 -2.88 9.25 4.39
CA SER A 305 -1.56 8.98 3.80
C SER A 305 -0.59 10.17 3.86
N GLY A 306 -0.97 11.26 4.54
CA GLY A 306 -0.19 12.49 4.70
C GLY A 306 -0.53 13.59 3.70
N PRO A 307 0.15 14.76 3.80
CA PRO A 307 -0.12 15.90 2.95
C PRO A 307 0.20 15.62 1.47
N ALA A 308 -0.71 16.02 0.58
CA ALA A 308 -0.60 15.77 -0.86
C ALA A 308 0.69 16.36 -1.44
N ALA A 309 1.02 17.60 -1.08
CA ALA A 309 2.22 18.27 -1.59
C ALA A 309 3.52 17.55 -1.22
N GLY A 310 3.62 17.02 0.00
CA GLY A 310 4.75 16.20 0.43
C GLY A 310 4.82 14.87 -0.31
N THR A 311 3.67 14.20 -0.46
CA THR A 311 3.54 12.95 -1.21
C THR A 311 3.92 13.13 -2.68
N VAL A 312 3.44 14.20 -3.33
CA VAL A 312 3.78 14.51 -4.74
C VAL A 312 5.29 14.71 -4.87
N ALA A 313 5.93 15.50 -4.02
CA ALA A 313 7.38 15.70 -4.08
C ALA A 313 8.18 14.39 -3.91
N SER A 314 7.82 13.56 -2.91
CA SER A 314 8.46 12.26 -2.68
C SER A 314 8.31 11.32 -3.87
N HIS A 315 7.13 11.29 -4.49
CA HIS A 315 6.87 10.43 -5.63
C HIS A 315 7.45 10.98 -6.95
N THR A 316 7.54 12.32 -7.10
CA THR A 316 8.28 12.95 -8.20
C THR A 316 9.75 12.53 -8.15
N ALA A 317 10.39 12.59 -6.98
CA ALA A 317 11.76 12.12 -6.82
C ALA A 317 11.93 10.66 -7.29
N ARG A 318 11.05 9.77 -6.86
CA ARG A 318 11.09 8.35 -7.30
C ARG A 318 10.81 8.16 -8.79
N THR A 319 9.94 8.99 -9.38
CA THR A 319 9.70 9.01 -10.83
C THR A 319 10.99 9.37 -11.58
N LEU A 320 11.68 10.40 -11.13
CA LEU A 320 12.95 10.86 -11.72
C LEU A 320 14.07 9.84 -11.52
N THR A 321 14.13 9.16 -10.35
CA THR A 321 15.05 8.01 -10.13
C THR A 321 14.83 6.92 -11.16
N ASP A 322 13.57 6.51 -11.40
CA ASP A 322 13.22 5.49 -12.41
C ASP A 322 13.56 5.92 -13.84
N LEU A 323 13.72 7.23 -14.08
CA LEU A 323 14.11 7.82 -15.38
C LEU A 323 15.60 8.17 -15.46
N ASP A 324 16.39 7.81 -14.46
CA ASP A 324 17.84 8.05 -14.37
C ASP A 324 18.23 9.54 -14.25
N ASP A 325 17.30 10.42 -13.81
CA ASP A 325 17.59 11.84 -13.50
C ASP A 325 17.95 12.01 -12.02
N HIS A 326 19.20 11.75 -11.68
CA HIS A 326 19.67 11.82 -10.29
C HIS A 326 19.73 13.23 -9.72
N ALA A 327 19.97 14.25 -10.54
CA ALA A 327 20.00 15.64 -10.10
C ALA A 327 18.59 16.13 -9.75
N GLY A 328 17.61 15.88 -10.60
CA GLY A 328 16.21 16.17 -10.33
C GLY A 328 15.68 15.36 -9.13
N THR A 329 16.11 14.09 -9.00
CA THR A 329 15.79 13.24 -7.84
C THR A 329 16.27 13.89 -6.54
N GLU A 330 17.53 14.35 -6.46
CA GLU A 330 18.07 15.01 -5.28
C GLU A 330 17.24 16.25 -4.93
N GLN A 331 16.97 17.11 -5.92
CA GLN A 331 16.19 18.33 -5.70
C GLN A 331 14.81 18.03 -5.10
N GLN A 332 14.12 17.04 -5.63
CA GLN A 332 12.77 16.67 -5.16
C GLN A 332 12.79 15.97 -3.79
N HIS A 333 13.80 15.16 -3.46
CA HIS A 333 13.95 14.63 -2.11
C HIS A 333 14.19 15.73 -1.08
N ARG A 334 15.03 16.74 -1.40
CA ARG A 334 15.24 17.90 -0.52
C ARG A 334 13.96 18.71 -0.35
N ALA A 335 13.18 18.91 -1.40
CA ALA A 335 11.88 19.55 -1.33
C ALA A 335 10.87 18.75 -0.49
N ALA A 336 10.86 17.42 -0.61
CA ALA A 336 10.02 16.55 0.20
C ALA A 336 10.36 16.68 1.69
N LEU A 337 11.65 16.66 2.07
CA LEU A 337 12.07 16.82 3.46
C LEU A 337 11.59 18.14 4.10
N ILE A 338 11.37 19.20 3.31
CA ILE A 338 10.82 20.48 3.79
C ILE A 338 9.30 20.41 3.93
N ARG A 339 8.62 19.69 3.03
CA ARG A 339 7.14 19.64 2.98
C ARG A 339 6.52 18.66 3.98
N TRP A 340 7.28 17.68 4.45
CA TRP A 340 6.85 16.76 5.48
C TRP A 340 7.25 17.29 6.86
N ASP A 341 6.31 17.25 7.81
CA ASP A 341 6.60 17.52 9.22
C ASP A 341 7.47 16.39 9.79
N SER A 342 8.69 16.71 10.23
CA SER A 342 9.70 15.75 10.70
C SER A 342 9.30 15.04 11.99
N GLU A 343 8.56 15.71 12.86
CA GLU A 343 8.11 15.13 14.14
C GLU A 343 6.96 14.15 13.93
N LYS A 344 6.06 14.48 13.02
CA LYS A 344 4.89 13.66 12.72
C LYS A 344 5.19 12.48 11.80
N TYR A 345 6.02 12.68 10.77
CA TYR A 345 6.28 11.71 9.70
C TYR A 345 7.72 11.17 9.73
N LYS A 346 8.15 10.70 10.90
CA LYS A 346 9.53 10.22 11.13
C LYS A 346 9.97 9.14 10.15
N ARG A 347 9.09 8.16 9.84
CA ARG A 347 9.38 7.09 8.88
C ARG A 347 9.55 7.63 7.45
N VAL A 348 8.71 8.58 7.03
CA VAL A 348 8.84 9.22 5.71
C VAL A 348 10.17 9.94 5.59
N HIS A 349 10.58 10.69 6.62
CA HIS A 349 11.89 11.35 6.66
C HIS A 349 13.04 10.35 6.56
N ALA A 350 12.99 9.27 7.35
CA ALA A 350 14.00 8.23 7.36
C ALA A 350 14.21 7.60 5.96
N LEU A 351 13.10 7.21 5.31
CA LEU A 351 13.14 6.65 3.96
C LEU A 351 13.56 7.68 2.90
N THR A 352 13.15 8.95 3.05
CA THR A 352 13.56 10.02 2.13
C THR A 352 15.05 10.31 2.23
N TYR A 353 15.65 10.28 3.44
CA TYR A 353 17.10 10.38 3.60
C TYR A 353 17.83 9.18 3.00
N ALA A 354 17.29 7.96 3.10
CA ALA A 354 17.88 6.80 2.46
C ALA A 354 17.89 6.94 0.94
N ASP A 355 16.73 7.26 0.34
CA ASP A 355 16.59 7.49 -1.11
C ASP A 355 17.46 8.67 -1.60
N LEU A 356 17.60 9.74 -0.81
CA LEU A 356 18.48 10.88 -1.11
C LEU A 356 19.96 10.46 -1.11
N GLY A 357 20.38 9.65 -0.12
CA GLY A 357 21.72 9.09 -0.08
C GLY A 357 22.04 8.23 -1.30
N ASP A 358 21.07 7.42 -1.75
CA ASP A 358 21.20 6.62 -2.98
C ASP A 358 21.39 7.51 -4.22
N SER A 359 20.65 8.63 -4.30
CA SER A 359 20.80 9.62 -5.39
C SER A 359 22.18 10.30 -5.36
N LEU A 360 22.70 10.65 -4.18
CA LEU A 360 24.03 11.24 -4.01
C LEU A 360 25.13 10.23 -4.38
N ALA A 361 24.96 8.97 -4.00
CA ALA A 361 25.88 7.89 -4.37
C ALA A 361 25.93 7.68 -5.89
N ALA A 362 24.79 7.72 -6.57
CA ALA A 362 24.71 7.65 -8.02
C ALA A 362 25.41 8.82 -8.72
N GLN A 363 25.49 9.99 -8.07
CA GLN A 363 26.23 11.17 -8.52
C GLN A 363 27.72 11.14 -8.11
N ALA A 364 28.23 10.02 -7.59
CA ALA A 364 29.59 9.83 -7.11
C ALA A 364 29.99 10.76 -5.91
N ARG A 365 29.03 11.28 -5.17
CA ARG A 365 29.22 12.14 -3.98
C ARG A 365 29.25 11.29 -2.71
N ALA A 366 30.30 10.48 -2.55
CA ALA A 366 30.41 9.42 -1.54
C ALA A 366 30.29 9.92 -0.09
N ASP A 367 30.99 11.01 0.28
CA ASP A 367 30.98 11.55 1.65
C ASP A 367 29.59 12.05 2.04
N GLU A 368 28.92 12.74 1.13
CA GLU A 368 27.56 13.23 1.36
C GLU A 368 26.54 12.09 1.43
N ALA A 369 26.70 11.05 0.61
CA ALA A 369 25.86 9.87 0.65
C ALA A 369 25.99 9.16 2.01
N VAL A 370 27.20 8.94 2.52
CA VAL A 370 27.45 8.32 3.82
C VAL A 370 26.83 9.14 4.95
N GLY A 371 27.01 10.46 4.96
CA GLY A 371 26.41 11.35 5.97
C GLY A 371 24.88 11.33 5.93
N THR A 372 24.30 11.28 4.72
CA THR A 372 22.84 11.24 4.51
C THR A 372 22.25 9.89 4.95
N TRP A 373 22.88 8.77 4.61
CA TRP A 373 22.46 7.43 5.09
C TRP A 373 22.62 7.29 6.60
N SER A 374 23.67 7.90 7.22
CA SER A 374 23.80 7.91 8.67
C SER A 374 22.58 8.54 9.34
N ARG A 375 22.13 9.68 8.81
CA ARG A 375 20.93 10.35 9.30
C ARG A 375 19.65 9.51 9.09
N ALA A 376 19.56 8.81 7.95
CA ALA A 376 18.46 7.87 7.72
C ALA A 376 18.43 6.78 8.81
N LEU A 377 19.57 6.18 9.10
CA LEU A 377 19.71 5.10 10.09
C LEU A 377 19.35 5.57 11.51
N ASP A 378 19.78 6.79 11.90
CA ASP A 378 19.43 7.39 13.19
C ASP A 378 17.89 7.51 13.36
N LEU A 379 17.19 7.90 12.29
CA LEU A 379 15.74 8.02 12.30
C LEU A 379 15.03 6.67 12.29
N MET A 380 15.63 5.62 11.72
CA MET A 380 15.05 4.26 11.63
C MET A 380 15.17 3.48 12.93
N GLU A 381 15.96 3.96 13.89
CA GLU A 381 16.15 3.28 15.16
C GLU A 381 14.84 3.07 15.91
N GLY A 382 14.58 1.83 16.35
CA GLY A 382 13.37 1.42 17.07
C GLY A 382 12.11 1.26 16.22
N MET A 383 12.19 1.41 14.87
CA MET A 383 11.04 1.20 13.98
C MET A 383 10.83 -0.28 13.64
N THR A 384 9.59 -0.76 13.75
CA THR A 384 9.18 -2.09 13.28
C THR A 384 8.56 -1.98 11.88
N SER A 385 9.43 -1.93 10.85
CA SER A 385 9.04 -1.75 9.44
C SER A 385 9.97 -2.56 8.52
N ASP A 386 9.40 -3.35 7.63
CA ASP A 386 10.16 -4.09 6.60
C ASP A 386 10.72 -3.13 5.53
N ARG A 387 10.04 -2.02 5.29
CA ARG A 387 10.52 -0.99 4.35
C ARG A 387 11.81 -0.33 4.84
N THR A 388 11.91 0.00 6.14
CA THR A 388 13.15 0.54 6.72
C THR A 388 14.26 -0.52 6.73
N ARG A 389 13.95 -1.78 7.06
CA ARG A 389 14.90 -2.90 6.98
C ARG A 389 15.45 -3.11 5.56
N LYS A 390 14.57 -3.02 4.54
CA LYS A 390 14.97 -3.10 3.13
C LYS A 390 15.87 -1.93 2.74
N ALA A 391 15.54 -0.70 3.16
CA ALA A 391 16.37 0.47 2.92
C ALA A 391 17.77 0.32 3.56
N ILE A 392 17.86 -0.14 4.82
CA ILE A 392 19.15 -0.43 5.46
C ILE A 392 19.93 -1.53 4.71
N SER A 393 19.22 -2.56 4.25
CA SER A 393 19.84 -3.66 3.51
C SER A 393 20.39 -3.21 2.15
N SER A 394 19.68 -2.31 1.45
CA SER A 394 20.03 -1.86 0.10
C SER A 394 21.31 -1.01 0.05
N ILE A 395 21.62 -0.23 1.09
CA ILE A 395 22.81 0.62 1.14
C ILE A 395 24.10 -0.15 1.44
N ARG A 396 24.02 -1.34 2.05
CA ARG A 396 25.19 -2.10 2.51
C ARG A 396 26.22 -2.47 1.43
N PRO A 397 25.83 -2.92 0.23
CA PRO A 397 26.80 -3.20 -0.83
C PRO A 397 27.64 -1.98 -1.19
N GLN A 398 27.03 -0.80 -1.27
CA GLN A 398 27.71 0.44 -1.59
C GLN A 398 28.60 0.90 -0.43
N LEU A 399 28.17 0.73 0.82
CA LEU A 399 28.99 1.01 2.01
C LEU A 399 30.24 0.13 2.06
N ALA A 400 30.15 -1.14 1.68
CA ALA A 400 31.31 -2.03 1.61
C ALA A 400 32.37 -1.51 0.60
N ILE A 401 31.92 -0.98 -0.55
CA ILE A 401 32.79 -0.35 -1.55
C ILE A 401 33.41 0.94 -0.97
N TYR A 402 32.62 1.79 -0.33
CA TYR A 402 33.12 3.04 0.25
C TYR A 402 34.10 2.81 1.40
N ARG A 403 33.83 1.80 2.24
CA ARG A 403 34.80 1.37 3.26
C ARG A 403 36.15 0.96 2.65
N SER A 404 36.15 0.15 1.59
CA SER A 404 37.38 -0.29 0.93
C SER A 404 38.18 0.85 0.28
N ARG A 405 37.50 1.96 -0.03
CA ARG A 405 38.12 3.18 -0.56
C ARG A 405 38.48 4.21 0.50
N GLY A 406 38.27 3.90 1.78
CA GLY A 406 38.62 4.78 2.90
C GLY A 406 37.71 6.00 3.03
N VAL A 407 36.47 5.95 2.51
CA VAL A 407 35.51 7.06 2.66
C VAL A 407 35.16 7.27 4.14
N PRO A 408 35.28 8.49 4.66
CA PRO A 408 35.03 8.80 6.06
C PRO A 408 33.62 8.35 6.53
N GLY A 409 33.56 7.73 7.71
CA GLY A 409 32.31 7.25 8.30
C GLY A 409 31.73 5.96 7.71
N ALA A 410 32.19 5.49 6.54
CA ALA A 410 31.63 4.31 5.88
C ALA A 410 31.78 3.02 6.72
N SER A 411 32.89 2.85 7.42
CA SER A 411 33.13 1.66 8.28
C SER A 411 32.21 1.62 9.48
N ASP A 412 31.99 2.75 10.14
CA ASP A 412 31.09 2.85 11.29
C ASP A 412 29.62 2.64 10.84
N LEU A 413 29.22 3.29 9.77
CA LEU A 413 27.86 3.14 9.24
C LEU A 413 27.56 1.71 8.79
N GLU A 414 28.53 1.00 8.17
CA GLU A 414 28.34 -0.41 7.80
C GLU A 414 28.16 -1.31 9.03
N ARG A 415 28.91 -1.07 10.12
CA ARG A 415 28.74 -1.78 11.39
C ARG A 415 27.31 -1.54 11.94
N ARG A 416 26.91 -0.28 12.06
CA ARG A 416 25.56 0.12 12.55
C ARG A 416 24.44 -0.46 11.69
N ALA A 417 24.58 -0.44 10.37
CA ALA A 417 23.61 -1.02 9.44
C ALA A 417 23.48 -2.55 9.60
N ARG A 418 24.56 -3.24 9.97
CA ARG A 418 24.55 -4.67 10.28
C ARG A 418 23.82 -4.94 11.59
N GLU A 419 24.13 -4.18 12.64
CA GLU A 419 23.49 -4.30 13.96
C GLU A 419 21.97 -4.03 13.89
N ALA A 420 21.54 -3.08 13.09
CA ALA A 420 20.12 -2.76 12.90
C ALA A 420 19.32 -3.85 12.17
N LEU A 421 19.98 -4.81 11.53
CA LEU A 421 19.34 -5.93 10.82
C LEU A 421 19.30 -7.25 11.61
N THR A 422 20.03 -7.33 12.72
CA THR A 422 20.02 -8.49 13.64
C THR A 422 18.87 -8.40 14.62
#